data_2cf3549fb360800784ae41bb1682d6c1
#
_entry.id   2cf3549fb360800784ae41bb1682d6c1
#
_cell.length_a   1.000
_cell.length_b   1.000
_cell.length_c   1.000
_cell.angle_alpha   90.00
_cell.angle_beta   90.00
_cell.angle_gamma   90.00
#
_symmetry.space_group_name_H-M   'P 1'
#
loop_
_entity.id
_entity.type
_entity.pdbx_description
1 polymer ?
#
loop_
_entity_poly.entity_id
_entity_poly.type
_entity_poly.pdbx_seq_one_letter_code
_entity_poly.pdbx_strand_id
1 'polypeptide(L)'
;MYSVALFGQRVIQRFSYFSSFSRFLCNQQSNTDGTGNGFGRIEDYLNESWKSMNSDNNMKDNVDFFGVNGFYEGHFQQKFSSRHNFIEKVRNEASMILEILQQDGPGFDAKAVLENSHITVSSLLVREVLLGILKTINYANKNRCAKLGYKFFVWSGQQENYRHTANSYHLIMKIFAESDEFKAMWRLVDEMIEKGYPTTARTFNLLICTCGEAGLARKVVERFIKSKTFNYRPFRHSFNAILHSLLGVNQYRLIEWVYQQMLVEGHNPDILTYNILLCSKYRLGKLDQFHRLLDEMGRNGFSPDFYTFNILLHVLGKGDKPLAAVNLLNHMKEVGYEPSILHFTTLIDGLSRAGNLDACKYFFEEMIRQGCVPDVVCYTVMITGYVVAGELDKAQELFTDMIVNGQLPNVFTYNSMIRGLCMAEKFDEACMMVKEMELRGCNPNFMVYSTLVSYLKNAGKLSKAHEVIRHMVDKGQYIHLVPKFKRYRRC
;
A
#
# COMPACT_ATOMS: atom_id res chain seq x y z
N MET A 1 0.26 -38.53 -21.94
CA MET A 1 1.54 -37.94 -21.47
C MET A 1 2.08 -36.81 -22.35
N TYR A 2 2.02 -36.88 -23.67
CA TYR A 2 2.49 -35.81 -24.57
C TYR A 2 1.75 -34.47 -24.44
N SER A 3 0.49 -34.47 -24.10
CA SER A 3 -0.34 -33.24 -23.94
C SER A 3 0.05 -32.40 -22.72
N VAL A 4 0.51 -33.02 -21.64
CA VAL A 4 0.89 -32.34 -20.38
C VAL A 4 2.28 -31.69 -20.51
N ALA A 5 3.20 -32.34 -21.23
CA ALA A 5 4.53 -31.79 -21.49
C ALA A 5 4.48 -30.58 -22.46
N LEU A 6 3.64 -30.65 -23.50
CA LEU A 6 3.38 -29.53 -24.41
C LEU A 6 2.65 -28.38 -23.71
N PHE A 7 1.78 -28.67 -22.73
CA PHE A 7 1.12 -27.69 -21.91
C PHE A 7 2.11 -26.97 -20.99
N GLY A 8 3.01 -27.73 -20.34
CA GLY A 8 4.11 -27.18 -19.54
C GLY A 8 5.04 -26.27 -20.36
N GLN A 9 5.45 -26.70 -21.55
CA GLN A 9 6.31 -25.91 -22.44
C GLN A 9 5.61 -24.64 -23.01
N ARG A 10 4.30 -24.71 -23.35
CA ARG A 10 3.54 -23.54 -23.79
C ARG A 10 3.27 -22.58 -22.63
N VAL A 11 3.05 -23.09 -21.43
CA VAL A 11 2.95 -22.31 -20.21
C VAL A 11 4.27 -21.60 -19.94
N ILE A 12 5.40 -22.32 -19.99
CA ILE A 12 6.74 -21.79 -19.76
C ILE A 12 7.11 -20.69 -20.75
N GLN A 13 6.71 -20.76 -21.99
CA GLN A 13 7.06 -19.77 -23.02
C GLN A 13 6.30 -18.42 -22.95
N ARG A 14 5.35 -18.24 -22.04
CA ARG A 14 4.41 -17.10 -22.08
C ARG A 14 4.09 -16.41 -20.76
N PHE A 15 4.89 -16.59 -19.70
CA PHE A 15 4.45 -16.14 -18.36
C PHE A 15 5.43 -15.39 -17.47
N SER A 16 4.98 -14.32 -16.84
CA SER A 16 5.66 -13.59 -15.78
C SER A 16 5.01 -12.33 -15.20
N TYR A 17 4.75 -12.01 -13.95
CA TYR A 17 4.64 -10.77 -13.14
C TYR A 17 3.96 -10.92 -11.78
N PHE A 18 4.45 -10.47 -10.70
CA PHE A 18 3.83 -9.92 -9.50
C PHE A 18 4.75 -9.96 -8.29
N SER A 19 5.35 -8.89 -8.02
CA SER A 19 6.17 -8.84 -6.86
C SER A 19 5.80 -7.78 -5.84
N SER A 20 5.53 -6.64 -6.30
CA SER A 20 5.04 -5.59 -5.44
C SER A 20 3.62 -5.86 -4.97
N PHE A 21 2.89 -6.55 -5.79
CA PHE A 21 1.50 -6.88 -5.58
C PHE A 21 1.30 -8.06 -4.64
N SER A 22 2.17 -9.08 -4.65
CA SER A 22 2.13 -10.18 -3.70
C SER A 22 2.30 -9.70 -2.25
N ARG A 23 3.19 -8.74 -2.01
CA ARG A 23 3.36 -8.10 -0.68
C ARG A 23 2.12 -7.34 -0.23
N PHE A 24 1.48 -6.61 -1.15
CA PHE A 24 0.23 -5.91 -0.89
C PHE A 24 -0.93 -6.89 -0.60
N LEU A 25 -1.01 -7.99 -1.32
CA LEU A 25 -2.07 -8.98 -1.18
C LEU A 25 -1.90 -9.88 0.03
N CYS A 26 -0.67 -10.23 0.41
CA CYS A 26 -0.40 -10.95 1.66
C CYS A 26 -0.75 -10.12 2.90
N ASN A 27 -0.57 -8.81 2.85
CA ASN A 27 -0.94 -7.90 3.94
C ASN A 27 -2.45 -7.70 4.08
N GLN A 28 -3.24 -7.84 3.00
CA GLN A 28 -4.70 -7.66 3.06
C GLN A 28 -5.47 -8.90 3.54
N GLN A 29 -4.98 -10.11 3.35
CA GLN A 29 -5.64 -11.31 3.89
C GLN A 29 -5.59 -11.42 5.41
N SER A 30 -4.68 -10.70 6.08
CA SER A 30 -4.64 -10.58 7.54
C SER A 30 -5.49 -9.44 8.12
N ASN A 31 -6.06 -8.57 7.26
CA ASN A 31 -6.79 -7.36 7.66
C ASN A 31 -8.31 -7.44 7.46
N THR A 32 -8.91 -8.62 7.40
CA THR A 32 -10.38 -8.75 7.39
C THR A 32 -11.04 -8.49 8.74
N ASP A 33 -10.25 -8.24 9.79
CA ASP A 33 -10.76 -7.78 11.08
C ASP A 33 -10.01 -6.51 11.54
N GLY A 34 -10.62 -5.38 11.23
CA GLY A 34 -10.59 -4.17 12.06
C GLY A 34 -9.41 -3.23 11.99
N THR A 35 -9.66 -2.09 11.41
CA THR A 35 -9.22 -0.74 11.80
C THR A 35 -7.76 -0.33 11.55
N GLY A 36 -7.61 0.53 10.54
CA GLY A 36 -6.80 1.76 10.61
C GLY A 36 -5.27 1.58 10.61
N ASN A 37 -4.67 1.90 9.52
CA ASN A 37 -3.34 2.44 9.23
C ASN A 37 -2.69 1.84 7.96
N GLY A 38 -3.50 1.35 7.02
CA GLY A 38 -3.01 0.86 5.72
C GLY A 38 -2.63 1.96 4.72
N PHE A 39 -3.03 3.21 4.96
CA PHE A 39 -2.93 4.28 3.96
C PHE A 39 -1.51 4.84 3.76
N GLY A 40 -0.68 4.96 4.79
CA GLY A 40 0.70 5.44 4.64
C GLY A 40 1.56 4.53 3.75
N ARG A 41 1.36 3.21 3.82
CA ARG A 41 2.08 2.23 2.99
C ARG A 41 1.61 2.17 1.54
N ILE A 42 0.34 2.49 1.28
CA ILE A 42 -0.20 2.59 -0.08
C ILE A 42 0.37 3.82 -0.79
N GLU A 43 0.59 4.93 -0.07
CA GLU A 43 1.17 6.15 -0.63
C GLU A 43 2.65 6.00 -0.99
N ASP A 44 3.45 5.39 -0.15
CA ASP A 44 4.87 5.14 -0.45
C ASP A 44 5.01 4.25 -1.68
N TYR A 45 4.12 3.29 -1.82
CA TYR A 45 4.11 2.35 -2.92
C TYR A 45 3.55 2.95 -4.22
N LEU A 46 2.46 3.72 -4.14
CA LEU A 46 1.91 4.46 -5.28
C LEU A 46 2.88 5.57 -5.71
N ASN A 47 3.60 6.20 -4.78
CA ASN A 47 4.60 7.22 -5.08
C ASN A 47 5.85 6.63 -5.76
N GLU A 48 6.31 5.43 -5.41
CA GLU A 48 7.43 4.78 -6.10
C GLU A 48 7.04 4.29 -7.50
N SER A 49 5.87 3.69 -7.64
CA SER A 49 5.32 3.29 -8.94
C SER A 49 5.05 4.50 -9.84
N TRP A 50 4.58 5.64 -9.26
CA TRP A 50 4.38 6.90 -9.98
C TRP A 50 5.68 7.63 -10.31
N LYS A 51 6.72 7.54 -9.50
CA LYS A 51 8.04 8.09 -9.84
C LYS A 51 8.63 7.37 -11.06
N SER A 52 8.48 6.07 -11.14
CA SER A 52 8.88 5.26 -12.29
C SER A 52 8.08 5.62 -13.56
N MET A 53 6.76 5.83 -13.48
CA MET A 53 5.92 6.19 -14.62
C MET A 53 6.06 7.65 -15.08
N ASN A 54 6.44 8.58 -14.19
CA ASN A 54 6.60 10.01 -14.52
C ASN A 54 8.04 10.38 -14.88
N SER A 55 9.02 9.51 -14.69
CA SER A 55 10.40 9.74 -15.17
C SER A 55 10.47 9.83 -16.69
N ASP A 56 9.59 9.11 -17.41
CA ASP A 56 9.56 9.13 -18.88
C ASP A 56 8.83 10.34 -19.48
N ASN A 57 8.01 11.06 -18.71
CA ASN A 57 7.28 12.25 -19.17
C ASN A 57 7.97 13.60 -18.83
N ASN A 58 9.03 13.58 -18.03
CA ASN A 58 9.80 14.80 -17.70
C ASN A 58 10.94 15.11 -18.69
N MET A 59 11.05 14.39 -19.81
CA MET A 59 12.10 14.62 -20.79
C MET A 59 11.77 15.67 -21.87
N LYS A 60 10.67 16.43 -21.77
CA LYS A 60 10.36 17.47 -22.75
C LYS A 60 10.36 18.91 -22.26
N ASP A 61 10.47 19.16 -20.94
CA ASP A 61 10.48 20.54 -20.42
C ASP A 61 11.81 20.97 -19.74
N ASN A 62 12.90 20.21 -19.95
CA ASN A 62 14.25 20.55 -19.49
C ASN A 62 15.28 20.56 -20.61
N VAL A 63 14.97 21.19 -21.73
CA VAL A 63 15.99 21.62 -22.69
C VAL A 63 16.06 23.13 -22.55
N ASP A 64 17.01 23.56 -21.75
CA ASP A 64 17.76 24.83 -21.79
C ASP A 64 18.30 25.19 -20.42
N PHE A 65 19.27 24.42 -19.88
CA PHE A 65 20.15 24.93 -18.82
C PHE A 65 21.46 24.14 -18.65
N PHE A 66 22.12 23.76 -19.73
CA PHE A 66 23.55 23.40 -19.67
C PHE A 66 24.28 23.92 -20.92
N GLY A 67 24.80 25.11 -20.78
CA GLY A 67 25.76 25.68 -21.71
C GLY A 67 26.18 27.06 -21.28
N VAL A 68 27.12 27.17 -20.36
CA VAL A 68 28.24 28.12 -20.36
C VAL A 68 29.14 27.82 -19.17
N ASN A 69 30.34 27.37 -19.47
CA ASN A 69 31.47 27.31 -18.54
C ASN A 69 31.90 28.72 -18.15
N GLY A 70 32.14 28.93 -16.87
CA GLY A 70 33.03 29.96 -16.41
C GLY A 70 32.44 30.98 -15.43
N PHE A 71 33.04 30.99 -14.24
CA PHE A 71 33.02 32.07 -13.26
C PHE A 71 31.66 32.48 -12.65
N TYR A 72 31.40 32.01 -11.42
CA TYR A 72 30.75 32.75 -10.32
C TYR A 72 30.39 31.83 -9.16
N GLU A 73 31.37 31.48 -8.29
CA GLU A 73 31.12 30.75 -7.03
C GLU A 73 30.38 31.58 -5.96
N GLY A 74 30.32 32.91 -6.08
CA GLY A 74 29.72 33.78 -5.05
C GLY A 74 28.19 33.91 -5.10
N HIS A 75 27.55 33.72 -6.24
CA HIS A 75 26.09 33.92 -6.38
C HIS A 75 25.23 32.67 -6.09
N PHE A 76 25.81 31.50 -6.10
CA PHE A 76 25.09 30.25 -5.84
C PHE A 76 24.73 30.09 -4.35
N GLN A 77 25.65 30.42 -3.44
CA GLN A 77 25.41 30.33 -2.00
C GLN A 77 24.32 31.31 -1.53
N GLN A 78 24.24 32.53 -2.05
CA GLN A 78 23.19 33.50 -1.71
C GLN A 78 21.79 33.06 -2.18
N LYS A 79 21.66 32.45 -3.36
CA LYS A 79 20.37 31.92 -3.85
C LYS A 79 19.87 30.73 -3.03
N PHE A 80 20.75 29.84 -2.61
CA PHE A 80 20.39 28.70 -1.76
C PHE A 80 19.98 29.15 -0.34
N SER A 81 20.69 30.09 0.25
CA SER A 81 20.35 30.69 1.54
C SER A 81 19.01 31.41 1.50
N SER A 82 18.75 32.20 0.47
CA SER A 82 17.46 32.91 0.27
C SER A 82 16.27 31.94 0.11
N ARG A 83 16.44 30.85 -0.62
CA ARG A 83 15.40 29.83 -0.80
C ARG A 83 15.14 29.02 0.48
N HIS A 84 16.18 28.72 1.22
CA HIS A 84 16.06 28.02 2.50
C HIS A 84 15.32 28.88 3.52
N ASN A 85 15.70 30.15 3.67
CA ASN A 85 15.04 31.11 4.56
C ASN A 85 13.55 31.32 4.19
N PHE A 86 13.23 31.33 2.89
CA PHE A 86 11.85 31.43 2.44
C PHE A 86 11.02 30.19 2.83
N ILE A 87 11.56 28.99 2.64
CA ILE A 87 10.87 27.74 3.02
C ILE A 87 10.67 27.67 4.54
N GLU A 88 11.68 28.08 5.31
CA GLU A 88 11.61 28.11 6.77
C GLU A 88 10.57 29.12 7.27
N LYS A 89 10.52 30.30 6.66
CA LYS A 89 9.48 31.29 6.94
C LYS A 89 8.07 30.72 6.70
N VAL A 90 7.84 30.08 5.55
CA VAL A 90 6.54 29.47 5.22
C VAL A 90 6.18 28.36 6.20
N ARG A 91 7.15 27.55 6.68
CA ARG A 91 6.91 26.51 7.69
C ARG A 91 6.51 27.12 9.04
N ASN A 92 7.16 28.19 9.45
CA ASN A 92 6.83 28.90 10.70
C ASN A 92 5.44 29.53 10.63
N GLU A 93 5.08 30.17 9.50
CA GLU A 93 3.72 30.67 9.25
C GLU A 93 2.69 29.54 9.24
N ALA A 94 2.99 28.39 8.63
CA ALA A 94 2.12 27.22 8.64
C ALA A 94 1.91 26.66 10.05
N SER A 95 2.96 26.61 10.89
CA SER A 95 2.87 26.17 12.28
C SER A 95 1.98 27.09 13.11
N MET A 96 2.13 28.41 12.95
CA MET A 96 1.27 29.41 13.61
C MET A 96 -0.20 29.26 13.20
N ILE A 97 -0.47 29.04 11.91
CA ILE A 97 -1.85 28.81 11.42
C ILE A 97 -2.41 27.51 12.04
N LEU A 98 -1.61 26.44 12.12
CA LEU A 98 -2.04 25.19 12.74
C LEU A 98 -2.39 25.35 14.22
N GLU A 99 -1.62 26.13 14.96
CA GLU A 99 -1.92 26.46 16.37
C GLU A 99 -3.24 27.25 16.50
N ILE A 100 -3.46 28.25 15.65
CA ILE A 100 -4.73 29.01 15.61
C ILE A 100 -5.91 28.08 15.29
N LEU A 101 -5.77 27.21 14.30
CA LEU A 101 -6.82 26.25 13.93
C LEU A 101 -7.11 25.25 15.05
N GLN A 102 -6.10 24.81 15.80
CA GLN A 102 -6.29 23.90 16.92
C GLN A 102 -7.09 24.50 18.09
N GLN A 103 -7.08 25.81 18.25
CA GLN A 103 -7.84 26.53 19.26
C GLN A 103 -9.31 26.76 18.86
N ASP A 104 -9.69 26.51 17.58
CA ASP A 104 -11.07 26.74 17.09
C ASP A 104 -12.10 25.94 17.88
N GLY A 105 -13.10 26.64 18.41
CA GLY A 105 -14.12 26.03 19.26
C GLY A 105 -15.07 27.06 19.87
N PRO A 106 -15.89 26.66 20.85
CA PRO A 106 -16.79 27.58 21.53
C PRO A 106 -16.03 28.74 22.20
N GLY A 107 -16.29 29.95 21.75
CA GLY A 107 -15.63 31.18 22.24
C GLY A 107 -14.38 31.61 21.48
N PHE A 108 -13.92 30.87 20.49
CA PHE A 108 -12.76 31.24 19.65
C PHE A 108 -13.05 30.95 18.18
N ASP A 109 -13.12 31.97 17.34
CA ASP A 109 -13.28 31.81 15.88
C ASP A 109 -11.92 31.95 15.16
N ALA A 110 -11.34 30.84 14.79
CA ALA A 110 -10.07 30.79 14.07
C ALA A 110 -10.12 31.58 12.76
N LYS A 111 -11.28 31.67 12.08
CA LYS A 111 -11.43 32.44 10.84
C LYS A 111 -11.21 33.93 11.07
N ALA A 112 -11.83 34.51 12.09
CA ALA A 112 -11.68 35.93 12.43
C ALA A 112 -10.23 36.27 12.80
N VAL A 113 -9.53 35.37 13.50
CA VAL A 113 -8.12 35.57 13.85
C VAL A 113 -7.23 35.50 12.60
N LEU A 114 -7.50 34.57 11.68
CA LEU A 114 -6.75 34.47 10.42
C LEU A 114 -6.98 35.70 9.52
N GLU A 115 -8.17 36.24 9.48
CA GLU A 115 -8.48 37.47 8.72
C GLU A 115 -7.68 38.69 9.24
N ASN A 116 -7.46 38.76 10.54
CA ASN A 116 -6.69 39.84 11.19
C ASN A 116 -5.17 39.62 11.17
N SER A 117 -4.69 38.46 10.76
CA SER A 117 -3.26 38.10 10.85
C SER A 117 -2.37 38.65 9.74
N HIS A 118 -2.94 39.31 8.73
CA HIS A 118 -2.22 39.89 7.55
C HIS A 118 -1.26 38.87 6.87
N ILE A 119 -1.56 37.57 6.92
CA ILE A 119 -0.74 36.52 6.31
C ILE A 119 -0.96 36.50 4.81
N THR A 120 0.14 36.53 4.06
CA THR A 120 0.09 36.41 2.59
C THR A 120 -0.08 34.94 2.20
N VAL A 121 -1.25 34.56 1.68
CA VAL A 121 -1.53 33.17 1.31
C VAL A 121 -0.82 32.81 0.02
N SER A 122 -0.02 31.76 0.06
CA SER A 122 0.67 31.18 -1.10
C SER A 122 0.32 29.70 -1.27
N SER A 123 0.52 29.17 -2.48
CA SER A 123 0.29 27.74 -2.76
C SER A 123 1.13 26.81 -1.86
N LEU A 124 2.34 27.25 -1.51
CA LEU A 124 3.22 26.50 -0.62
C LEU A 124 2.71 26.53 0.82
N LEU A 125 2.24 27.68 1.31
CA LEU A 125 1.65 27.80 2.64
C LEU A 125 0.41 26.92 2.80
N VAL A 126 -0.51 26.99 1.84
CA VAL A 126 -1.73 26.16 1.86
C VAL A 126 -1.37 24.67 1.84
N ARG A 127 -0.37 24.27 1.05
CA ARG A 127 0.13 22.90 1.05
C ARG A 127 0.67 22.49 2.40
N GLU A 128 1.53 23.28 3.04
CA GLU A 128 2.16 22.93 4.34
C GLU A 128 1.11 22.84 5.45
N VAL A 129 0.12 23.75 5.50
CA VAL A 129 -0.96 23.71 6.48
C VAL A 129 -1.85 22.46 6.29
N LEU A 130 -2.29 22.16 5.06
CA LEU A 130 -3.11 20.96 4.79
C LEU A 130 -2.34 19.66 5.07
N LEU A 131 -1.04 19.61 4.75
CA LEU A 131 -0.19 18.48 5.12
C LEU A 131 -0.01 18.37 6.64
N GLY A 132 0.10 19.47 7.36
CA GLY A 132 0.14 19.53 8.82
C GLY A 132 -1.12 18.92 9.43
N ILE A 133 -2.30 19.34 8.97
CA ILE A 133 -3.58 18.77 9.40
C ILE A 133 -3.63 17.28 9.10
N LEU A 134 -3.26 16.86 7.88
CA LEU A 134 -3.27 15.45 7.46
C LEU A 134 -2.40 14.56 8.36
N LYS A 135 -1.22 15.05 8.78
CA LYS A 135 -0.31 14.34 9.68
C LYS A 135 -0.84 14.19 11.10
N THR A 136 -1.72 15.08 11.56
CA THR A 136 -2.29 15.06 12.90
C THR A 136 -3.58 14.26 13.02
N ILE A 137 -4.14 13.77 11.91
CA ILE A 137 -5.38 13.00 11.91
C ILE A 137 -5.19 11.68 12.66
N ASN A 138 -6.10 11.42 13.59
CA ASN A 138 -6.23 10.16 14.30
C ASN A 138 -7.72 9.81 14.49
N TYR A 139 -8.00 8.60 14.95
CA TYR A 139 -9.39 8.12 15.09
C TYR A 139 -10.26 9.03 15.98
N ALA A 140 -9.69 9.67 17.00
CA ALA A 140 -10.43 10.50 17.94
C ALA A 140 -10.73 11.90 17.39
N ASN A 141 -9.85 12.45 16.54
CA ASN A 141 -9.95 13.84 16.07
C ASN A 141 -10.32 13.99 14.59
N LYS A 142 -10.53 12.90 13.85
CA LYS A 142 -10.75 12.91 12.40
C LYS A 142 -11.84 13.89 11.94
N ASN A 143 -13.01 13.89 12.60
CA ASN A 143 -14.12 14.78 12.24
C ASN A 143 -13.78 16.26 12.50
N ARG A 144 -12.99 16.53 13.55
CA ARG A 144 -12.51 17.89 13.83
C ARG A 144 -11.51 18.32 12.78
N CYS A 145 -10.53 17.48 12.45
CA CYS A 145 -9.53 17.76 11.42
C CYS A 145 -10.18 18.01 10.04
N ALA A 146 -11.21 17.24 9.68
CA ALA A 146 -11.97 17.49 8.45
C ALA A 146 -12.61 18.88 8.42
N LYS A 147 -13.27 19.28 9.53
CA LYS A 147 -13.90 20.62 9.65
C LYS A 147 -12.85 21.73 9.60
N LEU A 148 -11.75 21.60 10.34
CA LEU A 148 -10.67 22.59 10.36
C LEU A 148 -9.98 22.70 9.00
N GLY A 149 -9.68 21.58 8.36
CA GLY A 149 -9.12 21.55 7.00
C GLY A 149 -10.00 22.22 5.99
N TYR A 150 -11.32 21.98 6.04
CA TYR A 150 -12.27 22.62 5.15
C TYR A 150 -12.44 24.11 5.44
N LYS A 151 -12.50 24.51 6.72
CA LYS A 151 -12.58 25.91 7.14
C LYS A 151 -11.38 26.71 6.61
N PHE A 152 -10.17 26.16 6.77
CA PHE A 152 -8.95 26.76 6.24
C PHE A 152 -8.94 26.78 4.70
N PHE A 153 -9.37 25.70 4.04
CA PHE A 153 -9.45 25.63 2.59
C PHE A 153 -10.38 26.72 2.03
N VAL A 154 -11.58 26.88 2.61
CA VAL A 154 -12.52 27.92 2.18
C VAL A 154 -11.95 29.33 2.43
N TRP A 155 -11.40 29.58 3.63
CA TRP A 155 -10.78 30.86 3.97
C TRP A 155 -9.65 31.22 3.02
N SER A 156 -8.73 30.29 2.75
CA SER A 156 -7.60 30.54 1.85
C SER A 156 -8.06 30.83 0.40
N GLY A 157 -9.11 30.17 -0.07
CA GLY A 157 -9.69 30.43 -1.39
C GLY A 157 -10.42 31.76 -1.55
N GLN A 158 -10.73 32.45 -0.44
CA GLN A 158 -11.35 33.77 -0.41
C GLN A 158 -10.32 34.93 -0.48
N GLN A 159 -9.01 34.59 -0.35
CA GLN A 159 -7.96 35.62 -0.38
C GLN A 159 -7.73 36.14 -1.80
N GLU A 160 -7.65 37.47 -1.98
CA GLU A 160 -7.57 38.12 -3.29
C GLU A 160 -6.38 37.67 -4.14
N ASN A 161 -5.24 37.36 -3.52
CA ASN A 161 -3.98 36.98 -4.19
C ASN A 161 -3.75 35.48 -4.31
N TYR A 162 -4.74 34.65 -4.00
CA TYR A 162 -4.61 33.22 -4.05
C TYR A 162 -5.78 32.52 -4.75
N ARG A 163 -5.45 31.54 -5.58
CA ARG A 163 -6.42 30.59 -6.14
C ARG A 163 -5.97 29.17 -5.85
N HIS A 164 -6.91 28.33 -5.50
CA HIS A 164 -6.63 26.90 -5.28
C HIS A 164 -5.99 26.28 -6.52
N THR A 165 -5.14 25.30 -6.29
CA THR A 165 -4.56 24.45 -7.31
C THR A 165 -5.18 23.06 -7.25
N ALA A 166 -5.04 22.26 -8.31
CA ALA A 166 -5.45 20.85 -8.29
C ALA A 166 -4.81 20.09 -7.10
N ASN A 167 -3.59 20.45 -6.70
CA ASN A 167 -2.94 19.86 -5.52
C ASN A 167 -3.64 20.24 -4.21
N SER A 168 -4.12 21.46 -4.06
CA SER A 168 -4.88 21.87 -2.85
C SER A 168 -6.18 21.07 -2.73
N TYR A 169 -6.89 20.88 -3.84
CA TYR A 169 -8.08 20.01 -3.88
C TYR A 169 -7.75 18.57 -3.53
N HIS A 170 -6.67 18.00 -4.05
CA HIS A 170 -6.27 16.63 -3.71
C HIS A 170 -5.89 16.48 -2.23
N LEU A 171 -5.27 17.49 -1.61
CA LEU A 171 -4.92 17.43 -0.19
C LEU A 171 -6.15 17.49 0.71
N ILE A 172 -7.11 18.38 0.43
CA ILE A 172 -8.34 18.41 1.22
C ILE A 172 -9.21 17.18 0.99
N MET A 173 -9.21 16.61 -0.22
CA MET A 173 -9.85 15.31 -0.49
C MET A 173 -9.21 14.19 0.34
N LYS A 174 -7.87 14.18 0.53
CA LYS A 174 -7.19 13.23 1.41
C LYS A 174 -7.61 13.38 2.87
N ILE A 175 -7.71 14.62 3.36
CA ILE A 175 -8.21 14.88 4.72
C ILE A 175 -9.62 14.33 4.90
N PHE A 176 -10.50 14.52 3.92
CA PHE A 176 -11.85 13.97 3.95
C PHE A 176 -11.86 12.44 3.84
N ALA A 177 -10.94 11.87 3.07
CA ALA A 177 -10.75 10.43 2.94
C ALA A 177 -10.41 9.79 4.29
N GLU A 178 -9.40 10.30 4.99
CA GLU A 178 -8.99 9.85 6.32
C GLU A 178 -10.06 10.08 7.40
N SER A 179 -11.02 10.97 7.11
CA SER A 179 -12.13 11.30 8.01
C SER A 179 -13.44 10.61 7.64
N ASP A 180 -13.47 9.73 6.64
CA ASP A 180 -14.66 9.04 6.10
C ASP A 180 -15.75 9.98 5.54
N GLU A 181 -15.38 11.22 5.19
CA GLU A 181 -16.31 12.25 4.69
C GLU A 181 -16.52 12.16 3.15
N PHE A 182 -16.97 10.99 2.67
CA PHE A 182 -17.10 10.70 1.24
C PHE A 182 -18.05 11.66 0.48
N LYS A 183 -19.09 12.13 1.14
CA LYS A 183 -20.02 13.12 0.51
C LYS A 183 -19.34 14.46 0.26
N ALA A 184 -18.49 14.88 1.17
CA ALA A 184 -17.72 16.12 1.01
C ALA A 184 -16.68 15.98 -0.12
N MET A 185 -16.03 14.81 -0.27
CA MET A 185 -15.14 14.53 -1.40
C MET A 185 -15.84 14.69 -2.75
N TRP A 186 -17.07 14.17 -2.87
CA TRP A 186 -17.84 14.32 -4.12
C TRP A 186 -18.15 15.76 -4.46
N ARG A 187 -18.54 16.56 -3.46
CA ARG A 187 -18.80 18.01 -3.66
C ARG A 187 -17.55 18.75 -4.12
N LEU A 188 -16.37 18.40 -3.58
CA LEU A 188 -15.11 18.98 -4.02
C LEU A 188 -14.76 18.61 -5.47
N VAL A 189 -15.07 17.41 -5.92
CA VAL A 189 -14.87 17.01 -7.32
C VAL A 189 -15.81 17.81 -8.23
N ASP A 190 -17.08 17.98 -7.84
CA ASP A 190 -18.02 18.81 -8.57
C ASP A 190 -17.56 20.28 -8.64
N GLU A 191 -17.09 20.83 -7.54
CA GLU A 191 -16.50 22.19 -7.47
C GLU A 191 -15.24 22.32 -8.36
N MET A 192 -14.35 21.30 -8.37
CA MET A 192 -13.21 21.29 -9.29
C MET A 192 -13.64 21.39 -10.75
N ILE A 193 -14.68 20.65 -11.13
CA ILE A 193 -15.21 20.64 -12.50
C ILE A 193 -15.83 21.99 -12.83
N GLU A 194 -16.67 22.54 -11.97
CA GLU A 194 -17.34 23.85 -12.15
C GLU A 194 -16.35 24.99 -12.29
N LYS A 195 -15.24 24.93 -11.54
CA LYS A 195 -14.15 25.93 -11.60
C LYS A 195 -13.14 25.68 -12.74
N GLY A 196 -13.34 24.65 -13.56
CA GLY A 196 -12.48 24.33 -14.71
C GLY A 196 -11.14 23.69 -14.34
N TYR A 197 -10.97 23.18 -13.12
CA TYR A 197 -9.75 22.46 -12.75
C TYR A 197 -9.72 21.06 -13.38
N PRO A 198 -8.56 20.61 -13.90
CA PRO A 198 -8.46 19.30 -14.52
C PRO A 198 -8.64 18.18 -13.48
N THR A 199 -9.63 17.33 -13.70
CA THR A 199 -9.74 16.05 -12.98
C THR A 199 -8.87 15.02 -13.67
N THR A 200 -7.85 14.56 -12.98
CA THR A 200 -6.86 13.61 -13.51
C THR A 200 -7.10 12.20 -13.00
N ALA A 201 -6.37 11.21 -13.54
CA ALA A 201 -6.36 9.85 -13.01
C ALA A 201 -6.06 9.83 -11.49
N ARG A 202 -5.24 10.75 -10.99
CA ARG A 202 -4.97 10.91 -9.56
C ARG A 202 -6.23 11.21 -8.74
N THR A 203 -7.13 12.06 -9.26
CA THR A 203 -8.42 12.37 -8.61
C THR A 203 -9.27 11.10 -8.49
N PHE A 204 -9.37 10.33 -9.57
CA PHE A 204 -10.16 9.09 -9.57
C PHE A 204 -9.53 7.98 -8.73
N ASN A 205 -8.20 7.85 -8.77
CA ASN A 205 -7.50 6.89 -7.92
C ASN A 205 -7.76 7.17 -6.44
N LEU A 206 -7.67 8.42 -6.02
CA LEU A 206 -7.98 8.79 -4.65
C LEU A 206 -9.42 8.44 -4.28
N LEU A 207 -10.39 8.72 -5.15
CA LEU A 207 -11.79 8.35 -4.95
C LEU A 207 -11.98 6.83 -4.90
N ILE A 208 -11.34 6.07 -5.79
CA ILE A 208 -11.47 4.61 -5.84
C ILE A 208 -10.86 3.98 -4.58
N CYS A 209 -9.66 4.37 -4.20
CA CYS A 209 -8.99 3.84 -3.01
C CYS A 209 -9.81 4.09 -1.74
N THR A 210 -10.41 5.27 -1.63
CA THR A 210 -11.18 5.65 -0.44
C THR A 210 -12.61 5.10 -0.46
N CYS A 211 -13.31 5.21 -1.60
CA CYS A 211 -14.69 4.76 -1.72
C CYS A 211 -14.81 3.27 -2.02
N GLY A 212 -13.71 2.60 -2.36
CA GLY A 212 -13.68 1.16 -2.63
C GLY A 212 -14.04 0.34 -1.41
N GLU A 213 -13.50 0.70 -0.26
CA GLU A 213 -13.82 0.08 1.03
C GLU A 213 -15.27 0.32 1.45
N ALA A 214 -15.84 1.47 1.11
CA ALA A 214 -17.24 1.79 1.36
C ALA A 214 -18.22 1.18 0.33
N GLY A 215 -17.75 0.35 -0.61
CA GLY A 215 -18.58 -0.25 -1.66
C GLY A 215 -19.03 0.72 -2.76
N LEU A 216 -18.47 1.91 -2.82
CA LEU A 216 -18.85 2.97 -3.77
C LEU A 216 -18.01 2.98 -5.05
N ALA A 217 -17.00 2.11 -5.16
CA ALA A 217 -16.07 2.06 -6.30
C ALA A 217 -16.78 2.03 -7.66
N ARG A 218 -17.89 1.29 -7.77
CA ARG A 218 -18.67 1.23 -9.00
C ARG A 218 -19.18 2.60 -9.43
N LYS A 219 -19.73 3.39 -8.51
CA LYS A 219 -20.24 4.75 -8.81
C LYS A 219 -19.12 5.68 -9.28
N VAL A 220 -17.94 5.55 -8.66
CA VAL A 220 -16.74 6.32 -9.06
C VAL A 220 -16.36 6.00 -10.49
N VAL A 221 -16.27 4.70 -10.82
CA VAL A 221 -15.88 4.23 -12.16
C VAL A 221 -16.95 4.59 -13.21
N GLU A 222 -18.22 4.42 -12.91
CA GLU A 222 -19.32 4.85 -13.80
C GLU A 222 -19.24 6.33 -14.12
N ARG A 223 -18.94 7.15 -13.12
CA ARG A 223 -18.77 8.60 -13.29
C ARG A 223 -17.53 8.92 -14.13
N PHE A 224 -16.41 8.21 -13.93
CA PHE A 224 -15.23 8.35 -14.76
C PHE A 224 -15.49 8.05 -16.23
N ILE A 225 -16.18 6.94 -16.53
CA ILE A 225 -16.40 6.49 -17.90
C ILE A 225 -17.51 7.31 -18.60
N LYS A 226 -18.59 7.65 -17.89
CA LYS A 226 -19.75 8.34 -18.48
C LYS A 226 -19.61 9.86 -18.56
N SER A 227 -18.65 10.44 -17.86
CA SER A 227 -18.59 11.90 -17.77
C SER A 227 -17.85 12.52 -18.95
N LYS A 228 -18.56 12.77 -20.05
CA LYS A 228 -18.14 13.72 -21.09
C LYS A 228 -17.96 15.16 -20.54
N THR A 229 -18.41 15.43 -19.32
CA THR A 229 -18.29 16.71 -18.60
C THR A 229 -16.93 16.95 -17.97
N PHE A 230 -16.11 15.93 -17.82
CA PHE A 230 -14.72 16.13 -17.44
C PHE A 230 -13.96 16.59 -18.70
N ASN A 231 -13.30 17.72 -18.66
CA ASN A 231 -12.35 18.18 -19.71
C ASN A 231 -11.14 17.24 -19.88
N TYR A 232 -11.35 15.96 -19.67
CA TYR A 232 -10.35 14.93 -19.62
C TYR A 232 -10.78 13.75 -20.50
N ARG A 233 -10.08 13.56 -21.61
CA ARG A 233 -10.23 12.33 -22.39
C ARG A 233 -9.39 11.25 -21.70
N PRO A 234 -10.01 10.14 -21.26
CA PRO A 234 -9.24 9.01 -20.78
C PRO A 234 -8.29 8.52 -21.87
N PHE A 235 -7.05 8.32 -21.55
CA PHE A 235 -6.06 7.67 -22.41
C PHE A 235 -5.56 6.40 -21.74
N ARG A 236 -4.85 5.55 -22.45
CA ARG A 236 -4.42 4.23 -21.97
C ARG A 236 -3.87 4.24 -20.53
N HIS A 237 -2.99 5.17 -20.19
CA HIS A 237 -2.43 5.27 -18.84
C HIS A 237 -3.47 5.59 -17.77
N SER A 238 -4.54 6.32 -18.11
CA SER A 238 -5.63 6.60 -17.18
C SER A 238 -6.43 5.35 -16.88
N PHE A 239 -6.71 4.54 -17.89
CA PHE A 239 -7.37 3.24 -17.70
C PHE A 239 -6.52 2.31 -16.85
N ASN A 240 -5.21 2.20 -17.13
CA ASN A 240 -4.29 1.38 -16.34
C ASN A 240 -4.23 1.83 -14.88
N ALA A 241 -4.21 3.15 -14.62
CA ALA A 241 -4.22 3.68 -13.25
C ALA A 241 -5.51 3.30 -12.50
N ILE A 242 -6.67 3.35 -13.16
CA ILE A 242 -7.95 2.94 -12.58
C ILE A 242 -8.01 1.43 -12.36
N LEU A 243 -7.61 0.65 -13.35
CA LEU A 243 -7.52 -0.80 -13.24
C LEU A 243 -6.64 -1.22 -12.05
N HIS A 244 -5.48 -0.57 -11.90
CA HIS A 244 -4.57 -0.80 -10.78
C HIS A 244 -5.21 -0.45 -9.43
N SER A 245 -5.90 0.69 -9.32
CA SER A 245 -6.58 1.09 -8.09
C SER A 245 -7.72 0.14 -7.74
N LEU A 246 -8.50 -0.33 -8.72
CA LEU A 246 -9.55 -1.33 -8.52
C LEU A 246 -8.98 -2.68 -8.04
N LEU A 247 -7.80 -3.05 -8.54
CA LEU A 247 -7.10 -4.24 -8.10
C LEU A 247 -6.69 -4.09 -6.63
N GLY A 248 -6.18 -2.90 -6.23
CA GLY A 248 -5.80 -2.59 -4.86
C GLY A 248 -6.96 -2.66 -3.85
N VAL A 249 -8.17 -2.29 -4.25
CA VAL A 249 -9.38 -2.39 -3.42
C VAL A 249 -10.19 -3.67 -3.67
N ASN A 250 -9.58 -4.70 -4.27
CA ASN A 250 -10.18 -6.03 -4.52
C ASN A 250 -11.49 -6.02 -5.35
N GLN A 251 -11.70 -5.00 -6.18
CA GLN A 251 -12.89 -4.86 -7.03
C GLN A 251 -12.71 -5.56 -8.39
N TYR A 252 -12.38 -6.85 -8.38
CA TYR A 252 -12.00 -7.63 -9.57
C TYR A 252 -13.06 -7.67 -10.67
N ARG A 253 -14.35 -7.66 -10.33
CA ARG A 253 -15.44 -7.67 -11.30
C ARG A 253 -15.52 -6.34 -12.08
N LEU A 254 -15.18 -5.23 -11.44
CA LEU A 254 -15.15 -3.92 -12.10
C LEU A 254 -13.97 -3.78 -13.04
N ILE A 255 -12.87 -4.48 -12.80
CA ILE A 255 -11.69 -4.51 -13.70
C ILE A 255 -12.10 -4.99 -15.08
N GLU A 256 -12.88 -6.07 -15.17
CA GLU A 256 -13.37 -6.59 -16.46
C GLU A 256 -14.19 -5.54 -17.22
N TRP A 257 -15.11 -4.88 -16.52
CA TRP A 257 -15.95 -3.86 -17.12
C TRP A 257 -15.15 -2.64 -17.60
N VAL A 258 -14.19 -2.17 -16.81
CA VAL A 258 -13.29 -1.06 -17.19
C VAL A 258 -12.42 -1.43 -18.39
N TYR A 259 -11.94 -2.66 -18.44
CA TYR A 259 -11.19 -3.18 -19.59
C TYR A 259 -12.03 -3.16 -20.89
N GLN A 260 -13.27 -3.62 -20.82
CA GLN A 260 -14.18 -3.58 -21.97
C GLN A 260 -14.42 -2.12 -22.43
N GLN A 261 -14.58 -1.18 -21.50
CA GLN A 261 -14.73 0.23 -21.85
C GLN A 261 -13.45 0.81 -22.48
N MET A 262 -12.27 0.39 -22.01
CA MET A 262 -10.98 0.76 -22.60
C MET A 262 -10.90 0.34 -24.07
N LEU A 263 -11.35 -0.86 -24.40
CA LEU A 263 -11.40 -1.37 -25.78
C LEU A 263 -12.45 -0.61 -26.64
N VAL A 264 -13.62 -0.32 -26.08
CA VAL A 264 -14.66 0.46 -26.77
C VAL A 264 -14.20 1.88 -27.10
N GLU A 265 -13.40 2.49 -26.22
CA GLU A 265 -12.78 3.81 -26.46
C GLU A 265 -11.59 3.74 -27.45
N GLY A 266 -11.29 2.58 -28.01
CA GLY A 266 -10.23 2.38 -29.00
C GLY A 266 -8.80 2.32 -28.41
N HIS A 267 -8.67 2.07 -27.12
CA HIS A 267 -7.36 1.94 -26.48
C HIS A 267 -6.92 0.48 -26.40
N ASN A 268 -5.81 0.16 -27.06
CA ASN A 268 -5.22 -1.18 -27.00
C ASN A 268 -4.57 -1.45 -25.63
N PRO A 269 -4.76 -2.66 -25.06
CA PRO A 269 -4.08 -3.07 -23.85
C PRO A 269 -2.57 -3.10 -24.06
N ASP A 270 -1.84 -2.81 -23.02
CA ASP A 270 -0.39 -2.99 -22.93
C ASP A 270 -0.06 -4.10 -21.92
N ILE A 271 1.22 -4.35 -21.73
CA ILE A 271 1.69 -5.38 -20.82
C ILE A 271 1.18 -5.17 -19.40
N LEU A 272 1.11 -3.92 -18.92
CA LEU A 272 0.57 -3.59 -17.60
C LEU A 272 -0.93 -3.92 -17.51
N THR A 273 -1.69 -3.61 -18.57
CA THR A 273 -3.11 -3.98 -18.65
C THR A 273 -3.30 -5.49 -18.52
N TYR A 274 -2.53 -6.29 -19.31
CA TYR A 274 -2.61 -7.75 -19.23
C TYR A 274 -2.30 -8.28 -17.85
N ASN A 275 -1.35 -7.69 -17.15
CA ASN A 275 -0.95 -8.12 -15.83
C ASN A 275 -2.04 -7.90 -14.79
N ILE A 276 -2.67 -6.74 -14.81
CA ILE A 276 -3.79 -6.44 -13.93
C ILE A 276 -4.94 -7.40 -14.18
N LEU A 277 -5.23 -7.71 -15.46
CA LEU A 277 -6.26 -8.64 -15.86
C LEU A 277 -5.94 -10.07 -15.41
N LEU A 278 -4.71 -10.54 -15.61
CA LEU A 278 -4.26 -11.86 -15.17
C LEU A 278 -4.46 -12.02 -13.66
N CYS A 279 -4.07 -11.02 -12.87
CA CYS A 279 -4.34 -10.98 -11.44
C CYS A 279 -5.80 -11.13 -11.09
N SER A 280 -6.58 -10.27 -11.70
CA SER A 280 -8.02 -10.26 -11.49
C SER A 280 -8.65 -11.63 -11.77
N LYS A 281 -8.28 -12.26 -12.91
CA LYS A 281 -8.77 -13.59 -13.26
C LYS A 281 -8.34 -14.67 -12.28
N TYR A 282 -7.07 -14.63 -11.87
CA TYR A 282 -6.57 -15.57 -10.87
C TYR A 282 -7.30 -15.40 -9.53
N ARG A 283 -7.48 -14.15 -9.05
CA ARG A 283 -8.20 -13.86 -7.80
C ARG A 283 -9.67 -14.27 -7.82
N LEU A 284 -10.29 -14.24 -8.99
CA LEU A 284 -11.67 -14.72 -9.20
C LEU A 284 -11.75 -16.25 -9.36
N GLY A 285 -10.63 -16.97 -9.33
CA GLY A 285 -10.57 -18.42 -9.58
C GLY A 285 -10.86 -18.84 -11.02
N LYS A 286 -10.86 -17.88 -11.97
CA LYS A 286 -11.17 -18.11 -13.39
C LYS A 286 -9.94 -18.54 -14.18
N LEU A 287 -9.38 -19.71 -13.86
CA LEU A 287 -8.13 -20.20 -14.45
C LEU A 287 -8.18 -20.38 -15.97
N ASP A 288 -9.31 -20.83 -16.52
CA ASP A 288 -9.48 -20.95 -17.99
C ASP A 288 -9.36 -19.58 -18.69
N GLN A 289 -9.96 -18.54 -18.10
CA GLN A 289 -9.87 -17.18 -18.64
C GLN A 289 -8.47 -16.60 -18.45
N PHE A 290 -7.80 -16.94 -17.36
CA PHE A 290 -6.41 -16.60 -17.13
C PHE A 290 -5.51 -17.16 -18.24
N HIS A 291 -5.66 -18.45 -18.61
CA HIS A 291 -4.88 -19.06 -19.68
C HIS A 291 -5.18 -18.44 -21.06
N ARG A 292 -6.46 -18.21 -21.38
CA ARG A 292 -6.84 -17.54 -22.63
C ARG A 292 -6.22 -16.15 -22.75
N LEU A 293 -6.20 -15.40 -21.65
CA LEU A 293 -5.64 -14.05 -21.60
C LEU A 293 -4.13 -14.03 -21.84
N LEU A 294 -3.44 -15.07 -21.38
CA LEU A 294 -2.01 -15.25 -21.67
C LEU A 294 -1.76 -15.57 -23.14
N ASP A 295 -2.58 -16.44 -23.72
CA ASP A 295 -2.52 -16.74 -25.15
C ASP A 295 -2.82 -15.50 -25.98
N GLU A 296 -3.73 -14.64 -25.53
CA GLU A 296 -4.05 -13.37 -26.17
C GLU A 296 -2.86 -12.40 -26.07
N MET A 297 -2.25 -12.25 -24.90
CA MET A 297 -1.04 -11.46 -24.68
C MET A 297 0.06 -11.85 -25.65
N GLY A 298 0.35 -13.16 -25.78
CA GLY A 298 1.34 -13.68 -26.72
C GLY A 298 0.99 -13.47 -28.18
N ARG A 299 -0.28 -13.61 -28.57
CA ARG A 299 -0.74 -13.34 -29.96
C ARG A 299 -0.63 -11.86 -30.32
N ASN A 300 -0.78 -10.98 -29.35
CA ASN A 300 -0.64 -9.54 -29.52
C ASN A 300 0.83 -9.06 -29.45
N GLY A 301 1.80 -9.99 -29.46
CA GLY A 301 3.22 -9.69 -29.52
C GLY A 301 3.84 -9.26 -28.19
N PHE A 302 3.13 -9.38 -27.08
CA PHE A 302 3.70 -9.07 -25.77
C PHE A 302 4.39 -10.31 -25.18
N SER A 303 5.69 -10.21 -25.01
CA SER A 303 6.48 -11.20 -24.26
C SER A 303 6.31 -10.95 -22.76
N PRO A 304 6.34 -12.01 -21.98
CA PRO A 304 6.43 -11.90 -20.54
C PRO A 304 7.58 -11.03 -20.08
N ASP A 305 7.37 -10.12 -19.12
CA ASP A 305 8.43 -9.36 -18.47
C ASP A 305 8.60 -9.75 -17.00
N PHE A 306 9.54 -9.13 -16.29
CA PHE A 306 9.92 -9.41 -14.92
C PHE A 306 8.73 -9.57 -13.96
N TYR A 307 7.72 -8.75 -14.06
CA TYR A 307 6.56 -8.82 -13.20
C TYR A 307 5.54 -9.87 -13.64
N THR A 308 5.39 -10.25 -14.93
CA THR A 308 4.60 -11.37 -15.45
C THR A 308 5.20 -12.73 -14.98
N PHE A 309 6.57 -12.95 -14.77
CA PHE A 309 7.20 -14.18 -14.23
C PHE A 309 6.75 -14.41 -12.81
N ASN A 310 6.61 -13.35 -12.04
CA ASN A 310 6.21 -13.47 -10.65
C ASN A 310 4.74 -13.90 -10.47
N ILE A 311 3.77 -13.48 -11.33
CA ILE A 311 2.38 -13.98 -11.24
C ILE A 311 2.36 -15.50 -11.33
N LEU A 312 3.15 -16.04 -12.24
CA LEU A 312 3.11 -17.46 -12.46
C LEU A 312 3.84 -18.24 -11.42
N LEU A 313 4.96 -17.72 -10.91
CA LEU A 313 5.60 -18.31 -9.75
C LEU A 313 4.62 -18.37 -8.58
N HIS A 314 3.81 -17.31 -8.38
CA HIS A 314 2.75 -17.35 -7.37
C HIS A 314 1.66 -18.38 -7.69
N VAL A 315 1.20 -18.45 -8.94
CA VAL A 315 0.19 -19.42 -9.37
C VAL A 315 0.72 -20.85 -9.25
N LEU A 316 1.98 -21.07 -9.65
CA LEU A 316 2.64 -22.37 -9.55
C LEU A 316 2.88 -22.78 -8.09
N GLY A 317 3.32 -21.84 -7.25
CA GLY A 317 3.52 -22.07 -5.82
C GLY A 317 2.20 -22.47 -5.14
N LYS A 318 1.14 -21.72 -5.32
CA LYS A 318 -0.18 -22.05 -4.75
C LYS A 318 -0.80 -23.31 -5.33
N GLY A 319 -0.47 -23.65 -6.55
CA GLY A 319 -0.91 -24.88 -7.20
C GLY A 319 -0.04 -26.10 -6.85
N ASP A 320 0.93 -25.94 -5.95
CA ASP A 320 1.92 -26.96 -5.58
C ASP A 320 2.61 -27.61 -6.79
N LYS A 321 3.23 -26.76 -7.61
CA LYS A 321 3.90 -27.16 -8.87
C LYS A 321 5.41 -26.84 -8.85
N PRO A 322 6.21 -27.39 -7.90
CA PRO A 322 7.60 -26.99 -7.74
C PRO A 322 8.47 -27.27 -8.98
N LEU A 323 8.27 -28.39 -9.67
CA LEU A 323 9.02 -28.69 -10.90
C LEU A 323 8.73 -27.70 -12.04
N ALA A 324 7.48 -27.28 -12.18
CA ALA A 324 7.12 -26.27 -13.17
C ALA A 324 7.70 -24.90 -12.78
N ALA A 325 7.83 -24.59 -11.49
CA ALA A 325 8.47 -23.39 -11.01
C ALA A 325 9.98 -23.37 -11.29
N VAL A 326 10.68 -24.48 -11.14
CA VAL A 326 12.11 -24.61 -11.54
C VAL A 326 12.27 -24.32 -13.03
N ASN A 327 11.45 -24.97 -13.87
CA ASN A 327 11.48 -24.74 -15.31
C ASN A 327 11.20 -23.28 -15.67
N LEU A 328 10.29 -22.65 -14.96
CA LEU A 328 9.97 -21.24 -15.17
C LEU A 328 11.12 -20.31 -14.78
N LEU A 329 11.77 -20.55 -13.65
CA LEU A 329 12.96 -19.80 -13.21
C LEU A 329 14.12 -19.94 -14.22
N ASN A 330 14.33 -21.15 -14.78
CA ASN A 330 15.33 -21.37 -15.80
C ASN A 330 14.99 -20.62 -17.10
N HIS A 331 13.73 -20.70 -17.53
CA HIS A 331 13.28 -19.97 -18.71
C HIS A 331 13.40 -18.45 -18.55
N MET A 332 13.14 -17.94 -17.35
CA MET A 332 13.33 -16.53 -17.02
C MET A 332 14.78 -16.08 -17.29
N LYS A 333 15.77 -16.91 -16.92
CA LYS A 333 17.18 -16.66 -17.22
C LYS A 333 17.50 -16.72 -18.72
N GLU A 334 16.95 -17.71 -19.41
CA GLU A 334 17.14 -17.88 -20.87
C GLU A 334 16.67 -16.65 -21.66
N VAL A 335 15.61 -15.97 -21.20
CA VAL A 335 15.11 -14.74 -21.83
C VAL A 335 15.74 -13.46 -21.28
N GLY A 336 16.78 -13.57 -20.46
CA GLY A 336 17.61 -12.46 -19.96
C GLY A 336 17.12 -11.78 -18.70
N TYR A 337 16.21 -12.40 -17.94
CA TYR A 337 15.78 -11.90 -16.64
C TYR A 337 16.37 -12.74 -15.51
N GLU A 338 17.15 -12.11 -14.63
CA GLU A 338 17.64 -12.79 -13.43
C GLU A 338 16.53 -12.89 -12.36
N PRO A 339 16.29 -14.09 -11.78
CA PRO A 339 15.40 -14.24 -10.64
C PRO A 339 15.87 -13.39 -9.46
N SER A 340 14.96 -12.67 -8.84
CA SER A 340 15.26 -11.83 -7.68
C SER A 340 14.67 -12.41 -6.39
N ILE A 341 15.08 -11.87 -5.24
CA ILE A 341 14.53 -12.20 -3.90
C ILE A 341 13.00 -12.31 -3.93
N LEU A 342 12.39 -11.46 -4.68
CA LEU A 342 10.97 -11.30 -4.79
C LEU A 342 10.27 -12.46 -5.51
N HIS A 343 10.88 -13.00 -6.59
CA HIS A 343 10.40 -14.20 -7.30
C HIS A 343 10.45 -15.42 -6.37
N PHE A 344 11.57 -15.58 -5.67
CA PHE A 344 11.73 -16.68 -4.70
C PHE A 344 10.75 -16.52 -3.53
N THR A 345 10.67 -15.34 -2.92
CA THR A 345 9.74 -15.10 -1.80
C THR A 345 8.28 -15.33 -2.19
N THR A 346 7.89 -14.93 -3.41
CA THR A 346 6.53 -15.15 -3.92
C THR A 346 6.23 -16.64 -4.13
N LEU A 347 7.18 -17.37 -4.68
CA LEU A 347 7.07 -18.82 -4.88
C LEU A 347 6.99 -19.56 -3.54
N ILE A 348 7.89 -19.21 -2.61
CA ILE A 348 7.93 -19.79 -1.26
C ILE A 348 6.63 -19.49 -0.51
N ASP A 349 6.07 -18.26 -0.58
CA ASP A 349 4.75 -17.96 0.02
C ASP A 349 3.65 -18.83 -0.56
N GLY A 350 3.63 -19.03 -1.87
CA GLY A 350 2.66 -19.91 -2.53
C GLY A 350 2.76 -21.35 -2.05
N LEU A 351 3.96 -21.92 -2.05
CA LEU A 351 4.24 -23.32 -1.62
C LEU A 351 3.98 -23.50 -0.11
N SER A 352 4.35 -22.51 0.71
CA SER A 352 4.08 -22.51 2.15
C SER A 352 2.58 -22.59 2.45
N ARG A 353 1.77 -21.85 1.70
CA ARG A 353 0.29 -21.91 1.81
C ARG A 353 -0.30 -23.21 1.27
N ALA A 354 0.38 -23.87 0.35
CA ALA A 354 0.03 -25.20 -0.12
C ALA A 354 0.47 -26.31 0.85
N GLY A 355 1.28 -25.98 1.87
CA GLY A 355 1.80 -26.92 2.86
C GLY A 355 3.06 -27.68 2.43
N ASN A 356 3.65 -27.34 1.27
CA ASN A 356 4.85 -28.00 0.75
C ASN A 356 6.13 -27.35 1.28
N LEU A 357 6.47 -27.65 2.55
CA LEU A 357 7.62 -27.05 3.21
C LEU A 357 8.97 -27.54 2.68
N ASP A 358 9.03 -28.75 2.15
CA ASP A 358 10.28 -29.28 1.54
C ASP A 358 10.63 -28.48 0.29
N ALA A 359 9.65 -28.18 -0.55
CA ALA A 359 9.84 -27.30 -1.68
C ALA A 359 10.19 -25.86 -1.24
N CYS A 360 9.57 -25.35 -0.17
CA CYS A 360 9.94 -24.03 0.39
C CYS A 360 11.42 -23.99 0.79
N LYS A 361 11.89 -25.02 1.50
CA LYS A 361 13.29 -25.15 1.91
C LYS A 361 14.22 -25.18 0.69
N TYR A 362 13.89 -26.01 -0.31
CA TYR A 362 14.65 -26.10 -1.55
C TYR A 362 14.80 -24.72 -2.23
N PHE A 363 13.72 -23.98 -2.41
CA PHE A 363 13.77 -22.68 -3.07
C PHE A 363 14.44 -21.59 -2.21
N PHE A 364 14.36 -21.68 -0.90
CA PHE A 364 15.08 -20.81 0.02
C PHE A 364 16.61 -21.00 -0.10
N GLU A 365 17.07 -22.26 -0.13
CA GLU A 365 18.48 -22.62 -0.34
C GLU A 365 18.93 -22.24 -1.76
N GLU A 366 18.10 -22.47 -2.78
CA GLU A 366 18.39 -22.11 -4.17
C GLU A 366 18.54 -20.61 -4.34
N MET A 367 17.70 -19.79 -3.69
CA MET A 367 17.81 -18.35 -3.65
C MET A 367 19.19 -17.91 -3.14
N ILE A 368 19.67 -18.51 -2.04
CA ILE A 368 20.97 -18.21 -1.46
C ILE A 368 22.09 -18.64 -2.42
N ARG A 369 22.00 -19.84 -3.00
CA ARG A 369 22.97 -20.34 -4.00
C ARG A 369 23.10 -19.42 -5.23
N GLN A 370 22.01 -18.74 -5.61
CA GLN A 370 22.01 -17.76 -6.68
C GLN A 370 22.45 -16.35 -6.24
N GLY A 371 22.97 -16.19 -5.03
CA GLY A 371 23.46 -14.90 -4.50
C GLY A 371 22.36 -13.94 -4.05
N CYS A 372 21.09 -14.37 -4.01
CA CYS A 372 20.01 -13.57 -3.49
C CYS A 372 19.93 -13.73 -1.95
N VAL A 373 20.26 -12.67 -1.23
CA VAL A 373 20.20 -12.66 0.26
C VAL A 373 18.74 -12.58 0.72
N PRO A 374 18.25 -13.54 1.54
CA PRO A 374 16.88 -13.51 2.05
C PRO A 374 16.60 -12.23 2.83
N ASP A 375 15.46 -11.58 2.55
CA ASP A 375 14.99 -10.41 3.28
C ASP A 375 14.06 -10.80 4.44
N VAL A 376 13.69 -9.80 5.26
CA VAL A 376 12.76 -9.95 6.39
C VAL A 376 11.46 -10.61 5.97
N VAL A 377 10.98 -10.37 4.74
CA VAL A 377 9.72 -10.94 4.25
C VAL A 377 9.89 -12.43 3.97
N CYS A 378 10.99 -12.82 3.32
CA CYS A 378 11.28 -14.22 3.01
C CYS A 378 11.41 -15.06 4.29
N TYR A 379 12.18 -14.59 5.27
CA TYR A 379 12.27 -15.24 6.58
C TYR A 379 10.91 -15.35 7.27
N THR A 380 10.11 -14.25 7.26
CA THR A 380 8.77 -14.25 7.89
C THR A 380 7.83 -15.27 7.24
N VAL A 381 7.88 -15.42 5.92
CA VAL A 381 7.07 -16.42 5.19
C VAL A 381 7.45 -17.83 5.59
N MET A 382 8.76 -18.13 5.62
CA MET A 382 9.28 -19.46 6.02
C MET A 382 8.92 -19.78 7.46
N ILE A 383 9.18 -18.86 8.41
CA ILE A 383 8.82 -19.00 9.82
C ILE A 383 7.32 -19.27 9.98
N THR A 384 6.48 -18.48 9.27
CA THR A 384 5.02 -18.65 9.33
C THR A 384 4.59 -20.03 8.80
N GLY A 385 5.23 -20.52 7.74
CA GLY A 385 4.98 -21.84 7.19
C GLY A 385 5.27 -22.95 8.20
N TYR A 386 6.44 -22.91 8.83
CA TYR A 386 6.81 -23.88 9.87
C TYR A 386 5.88 -23.80 11.09
N VAL A 387 5.51 -22.59 11.53
CA VAL A 387 4.54 -22.41 12.63
C VAL A 387 3.18 -23.03 12.28
N VAL A 388 2.68 -22.82 11.07
CA VAL A 388 1.38 -23.38 10.64
C VAL A 388 1.43 -24.91 10.56
N ALA A 389 2.56 -25.47 10.17
CA ALA A 389 2.79 -26.93 10.14
C ALA A 389 3.04 -27.54 11.53
N GLY A 390 3.16 -26.72 12.59
CA GLY A 390 3.46 -27.20 13.95
C GLY A 390 4.93 -27.49 14.21
N GLU A 391 5.82 -27.16 13.26
CA GLU A 391 7.27 -27.38 13.36
C GLU A 391 7.95 -26.19 14.06
N LEU A 392 7.61 -25.98 15.33
CA LEU A 392 8.06 -24.81 16.10
C LEU A 392 9.58 -24.72 16.22
N ASP A 393 10.26 -25.87 16.39
CA ASP A 393 11.72 -25.90 16.57
C ASP A 393 12.44 -25.34 15.32
N LYS A 394 12.00 -25.75 14.12
CA LYS A 394 12.53 -25.20 12.86
C LYS A 394 12.20 -23.71 12.70
N ALA A 395 11.02 -23.29 13.15
CA ALA A 395 10.64 -21.86 13.13
C ALA A 395 11.55 -21.03 14.06
N GLN A 396 11.92 -21.55 15.24
CA GLN A 396 12.84 -20.90 16.19
C GLN A 396 14.27 -20.85 15.66
N GLU A 397 14.76 -21.94 15.05
CA GLU A 397 16.05 -21.98 14.38
C GLU A 397 16.13 -20.89 13.31
N LEU A 398 15.14 -20.83 12.42
CA LEU A 398 15.11 -19.86 11.34
C LEU A 398 14.93 -18.40 11.84
N PHE A 399 14.23 -18.21 12.96
CA PHE A 399 14.14 -16.90 13.62
C PHE A 399 15.49 -16.43 14.16
N THR A 400 16.27 -17.35 14.71
CA THR A 400 17.63 -17.08 15.17
C THR A 400 18.56 -16.77 14.00
N ASP A 401 18.52 -17.58 12.94
CA ASP A 401 19.30 -17.37 11.71
C ASP A 401 19.00 -16.00 11.08
N MET A 402 17.73 -15.60 11.05
CA MET A 402 17.33 -14.26 10.59
C MET A 402 18.09 -13.15 11.32
N ILE A 403 18.17 -13.23 12.63
CA ILE A 403 18.86 -12.24 13.47
C ILE A 403 20.37 -12.28 13.25
N VAL A 404 20.97 -13.47 13.20
CA VAL A 404 22.39 -13.69 12.96
C VAL A 404 22.81 -13.10 11.61
N ASN A 405 21.95 -13.23 10.59
CA ASN A 405 22.18 -12.67 9.26
C ASN A 405 21.81 -11.17 9.16
N GLY A 406 21.62 -10.47 10.30
CA GLY A 406 21.38 -9.03 10.34
C GLY A 406 19.99 -8.59 9.91
N GLN A 407 19.06 -9.53 9.72
CA GLN A 407 17.66 -9.21 9.38
C GLN A 407 16.85 -9.01 10.66
N LEU A 408 16.43 -7.78 10.93
CA LEU A 408 15.67 -7.46 12.14
C LEU A 408 14.21 -7.93 12.01
N PRO A 409 13.74 -8.81 12.95
CA PRO A 409 12.36 -9.26 12.95
C PRO A 409 11.37 -8.09 13.07
N ASN A 410 10.33 -8.10 12.27
CA ASN A 410 9.26 -7.11 12.32
C ASN A 410 8.03 -7.64 13.11
N VAL A 411 7.00 -6.80 13.23
CA VAL A 411 5.76 -7.14 13.97
C VAL A 411 5.13 -8.44 13.45
N PHE A 412 5.21 -8.72 12.15
CA PHE A 412 4.62 -9.93 11.56
C PHE A 412 5.44 -11.18 11.94
N THR A 413 6.77 -11.07 11.92
CA THR A 413 7.67 -12.17 12.34
C THR A 413 7.41 -12.54 13.81
N TYR A 414 7.40 -11.53 14.70
CA TYR A 414 7.11 -11.74 16.12
C TYR A 414 5.71 -12.33 16.33
N ASN A 415 4.69 -11.83 15.63
CA ASN A 415 3.33 -12.36 15.75
C ASN A 415 3.24 -13.84 15.29
N SER A 416 3.98 -14.23 14.26
CA SER A 416 4.05 -15.63 13.83
C SER A 416 4.70 -16.51 14.89
N MET A 417 5.81 -16.08 15.50
CA MET A 417 6.48 -16.81 16.58
C MET A 417 5.60 -16.92 17.82
N ILE A 418 4.99 -15.82 18.27
CA ILE A 418 4.05 -15.80 19.41
C ILE A 418 2.88 -16.76 19.16
N ARG A 419 2.34 -16.79 17.95
CA ARG A 419 1.30 -17.74 17.56
C ARG A 419 1.80 -19.18 17.66
N GLY A 420 3.00 -19.49 17.16
CA GLY A 420 3.61 -20.81 17.25
C GLY A 420 3.79 -21.28 18.69
N LEU A 421 4.33 -20.41 19.54
CA LEU A 421 4.49 -20.67 20.97
C LEU A 421 3.14 -20.91 21.67
N CYS A 422 2.13 -20.12 21.32
CA CYS A 422 0.77 -20.31 21.84
C CYS A 422 0.14 -21.63 21.38
N MET A 423 0.35 -22.03 20.12
CA MET A 423 -0.13 -23.32 19.60
C MET A 423 0.54 -24.52 20.28
N ALA A 424 1.80 -24.36 20.70
CA ALA A 424 2.56 -25.35 21.49
C ALA A 424 2.29 -25.23 22.99
N GLU A 425 1.31 -24.44 23.43
CA GLU A 425 0.97 -24.16 24.85
C GLU A 425 2.10 -23.55 25.69
N LYS A 426 3.17 -23.06 25.03
CA LYS A 426 4.32 -22.39 25.66
C LYS A 426 4.02 -20.91 25.95
N PHE A 427 2.99 -20.66 26.76
CA PHE A 427 2.45 -19.28 26.98
C PHE A 427 3.42 -18.33 27.67
N ASP A 428 4.29 -18.88 28.55
CA ASP A 428 5.30 -18.06 29.24
C ASP A 428 6.36 -17.55 28.26
N GLU A 429 6.81 -18.41 27.36
CA GLU A 429 7.72 -18.02 26.28
C GLU A 429 7.05 -17.02 25.32
N ALA A 430 5.77 -17.21 25.02
CA ALA A 430 5.02 -16.25 24.20
C ALA A 430 4.93 -14.85 24.84
N CYS A 431 4.71 -14.78 26.17
CA CYS A 431 4.74 -13.52 26.92
C CYS A 431 6.14 -12.90 26.95
N MET A 432 7.19 -13.72 27.08
CA MET A 432 8.58 -13.24 27.02
C MET A 432 8.92 -12.71 25.62
N MET A 433 8.44 -13.33 24.55
CA MET A 433 8.63 -12.87 23.17
C MET A 433 8.04 -11.47 22.93
N VAL A 434 6.90 -11.13 23.57
CA VAL A 434 6.35 -9.76 23.52
C VAL A 434 7.28 -8.75 24.19
N LYS A 435 7.88 -9.11 25.33
CA LYS A 435 8.85 -8.25 26.02
C LYS A 435 10.15 -8.09 25.20
N GLU A 436 10.63 -9.18 24.59
CA GLU A 436 11.80 -9.15 23.71
C GLU A 436 11.57 -8.23 22.50
N MET A 437 10.38 -8.33 21.88
CA MET A 437 9.97 -7.45 20.80
C MET A 437 10.06 -5.97 21.18
N GLU A 438 9.56 -5.61 22.37
CA GLU A 438 9.64 -4.23 22.90
C GLU A 438 11.09 -3.81 23.17
N LEU A 439 11.90 -4.66 23.79
CA LEU A 439 13.31 -4.37 24.08
C LEU A 439 14.13 -4.13 22.81
N ARG A 440 13.79 -4.79 21.72
CA ARG A 440 14.43 -4.57 20.41
C ARG A 440 13.84 -3.37 19.64
N GLY A 441 12.96 -2.57 20.26
CA GLY A 441 12.37 -1.38 19.65
C GLY A 441 11.24 -1.67 18.65
N CYS A 442 10.79 -2.92 18.52
CA CYS A 442 9.66 -3.30 17.69
C CYS A 442 8.37 -3.26 18.53
N ASN A 443 7.60 -2.18 18.44
CA ASN A 443 6.41 -2.01 19.29
C ASN A 443 5.29 -2.98 18.90
N PRO A 444 4.74 -3.77 19.86
CA PRO A 444 3.60 -4.65 19.62
C PRO A 444 2.38 -3.86 19.15
N ASN A 445 1.71 -4.33 18.11
CA ASN A 445 0.44 -3.77 17.69
C ASN A 445 -0.75 -4.54 18.30
N PHE A 446 -1.97 -4.07 18.02
CA PHE A 446 -3.19 -4.73 18.50
C PHE A 446 -3.29 -6.20 18.08
N MET A 447 -2.79 -6.57 16.90
CA MET A 447 -2.80 -7.95 16.41
C MET A 447 -2.01 -8.88 17.34
N VAL A 448 -0.80 -8.47 17.75
CA VAL A 448 0.06 -9.23 18.66
C VAL A 448 -0.65 -9.49 20.00
N TYR A 449 -1.16 -8.42 20.64
CA TYR A 449 -1.90 -8.56 21.91
C TYR A 449 -3.17 -9.39 21.74
N SER A 450 -3.93 -9.20 20.66
CA SER A 450 -5.16 -9.95 20.37
C SER A 450 -4.87 -11.45 20.16
N THR A 451 -3.80 -11.79 19.44
CA THR A 451 -3.36 -13.18 19.26
C THR A 451 -3.09 -13.83 20.60
N LEU A 452 -2.19 -13.25 21.41
CA LEU A 452 -1.80 -13.79 22.69
C LEU A 452 -2.99 -13.92 23.67
N VAL A 453 -3.81 -12.88 23.81
CA VAL A 453 -4.99 -12.86 24.68
C VAL A 453 -6.02 -13.92 24.25
N SER A 454 -6.23 -14.10 22.94
CA SER A 454 -7.18 -15.09 22.43
C SER A 454 -6.75 -16.52 22.79
N TYR A 455 -5.49 -16.85 22.57
CA TYR A 455 -4.96 -18.18 22.92
C TYR A 455 -4.97 -18.42 24.44
N LEU A 456 -4.57 -17.43 25.26
CA LEU A 456 -4.61 -17.54 26.73
C LEU A 456 -6.02 -17.76 27.25
N LYS A 457 -7.02 -17.09 26.67
CA LYS A 457 -8.45 -17.28 27.03
C LYS A 457 -8.95 -18.67 26.66
N ASN A 458 -8.64 -19.12 25.43
CA ASN A 458 -9.04 -20.44 24.98
C ASN A 458 -8.43 -21.56 25.83
N ALA A 459 -7.21 -21.35 26.35
CA ALA A 459 -6.53 -22.26 27.28
C ALA A 459 -6.98 -22.08 28.76
N GLY A 460 -7.98 -21.25 29.04
CA GLY A 460 -8.45 -21.01 30.41
C GLY A 460 -7.51 -20.19 31.31
N LYS A 461 -6.40 -19.68 30.78
CA LYS A 461 -5.40 -18.91 31.55
C LYS A 461 -5.80 -17.44 31.72
N LEU A 462 -6.96 -17.19 32.34
CA LEU A 462 -7.58 -15.87 32.40
C LEU A 462 -6.73 -14.84 33.18
N SER A 463 -6.02 -15.25 34.23
CA SER A 463 -5.13 -14.36 35.00
C SER A 463 -4.03 -13.76 34.12
N LYS A 464 -3.33 -14.60 33.33
CA LYS A 464 -2.31 -14.16 32.38
C LYS A 464 -2.91 -13.30 31.26
N ALA A 465 -4.07 -13.64 30.74
CA ALA A 465 -4.76 -12.81 29.76
C ALA A 465 -5.06 -11.38 30.29
N HIS A 466 -5.48 -11.27 31.56
CA HIS A 466 -5.69 -9.98 32.21
C HIS A 466 -4.37 -9.21 32.42
N GLU A 467 -3.28 -9.87 32.73
CA GLU A 467 -1.95 -9.26 32.84
C GLU A 467 -1.49 -8.65 31.52
N VAL A 468 -1.62 -9.40 30.41
CA VAL A 468 -1.29 -8.92 29.08
C VAL A 468 -2.17 -7.72 28.67
N ILE A 469 -3.46 -7.74 28.97
CA ILE A 469 -4.36 -6.61 28.70
C ILE A 469 -3.96 -5.39 29.54
N ARG A 470 -3.58 -5.59 30.82
CA ARG A 470 -3.11 -4.50 31.70
C ARG A 470 -1.82 -3.89 31.12
N HIS A 471 -0.85 -4.71 30.76
CA HIS A 471 0.40 -4.26 30.14
C HIS A 471 0.14 -3.39 28.88
N MET A 472 -0.79 -3.82 28.01
CA MET A 472 -1.19 -3.06 26.82
C MET A 472 -1.77 -1.67 27.19
N VAL A 473 -2.59 -1.61 28.24
CA VAL A 473 -3.25 -0.36 28.70
C VAL A 473 -2.24 0.56 29.38
N ASP A 474 -1.35 0.02 30.22
CA ASP A 474 -0.33 0.78 30.96
C ASP A 474 0.66 1.46 29.99
N LYS A 475 0.90 0.86 28.83
CA LYS A 475 1.67 1.48 27.72
C LYS A 475 0.90 2.60 27.00
N GLY A 476 -0.31 2.94 27.41
CA GLY A 476 -1.15 3.95 26.75
C GLY A 476 -1.65 3.54 25.35
N GLN A 477 -1.48 2.28 24.98
CA GLN A 477 -1.83 1.77 23.66
C GLN A 477 -3.25 1.18 23.66
N TYR A 478 -3.99 1.46 22.58
CA TYR A 478 -5.29 0.83 22.30
C TYR A 478 -6.35 0.95 23.41
N ILE A 479 -6.28 1.97 24.26
CA ILE A 479 -7.24 2.21 25.38
C ILE A 479 -8.68 2.18 24.85
N HIS A 480 -8.94 2.73 23.67
CA HIS A 480 -10.25 2.74 23.01
C HIS A 480 -10.78 1.34 22.63
N LEU A 481 -9.90 0.32 22.57
CA LEU A 481 -10.27 -1.05 22.23
C LEU A 481 -10.53 -1.94 23.47
N VAL A 482 -10.24 -1.44 24.68
CA VAL A 482 -10.52 -2.15 25.94
C VAL A 482 -11.99 -2.60 26.05
N PRO A 483 -13.02 -1.85 25.58
CA PRO A 483 -14.40 -2.33 25.56
C PRO A 483 -14.61 -3.60 24.74
N LYS A 484 -13.83 -3.83 23.67
CA LYS A 484 -13.89 -5.07 22.88
C LYS A 484 -13.46 -6.29 23.69
N PHE A 485 -12.53 -6.12 24.63
CA PHE A 485 -12.13 -7.19 25.55
C PHE A 485 -13.09 -7.35 26.74
N LYS A 486 -13.85 -6.32 27.12
CA LYS A 486 -14.87 -6.37 28.21
C LYS A 486 -16.13 -7.15 27.82
N ARG A 487 -16.49 -7.26 26.54
CA ARG A 487 -17.64 -8.05 26.08
C ARG A 487 -17.55 -9.54 26.43
N TYR A 488 -16.39 -10.05 26.77
CA TYR A 488 -16.14 -11.44 27.17
C TYR A 488 -16.25 -11.68 28.69
N ARG A 489 -16.73 -10.69 29.48
CA ARG A 489 -16.95 -10.87 30.93
C ARG A 489 -18.30 -11.51 31.29
N ARG A 490 -19.10 -11.91 30.28
CA ARG A 490 -20.40 -12.56 30.51
C ARG A 490 -20.46 -13.90 29.75
N CYS A 491 -19.63 -14.83 30.17
CA CYS A 491 -19.85 -16.26 29.99
C CYS A 491 -19.25 -16.96 31.21
#